data_8710dcb25c76ae36bb8915f509a243b0
#
_entry.id   8710dcb25c76ae36bb8915f509a243b0
#
_cell.length_a   1.000
_cell.length_b   1.000
_cell.length_c   1.000
_cell.angle_alpha   90.00
_cell.angle_beta   90.00
_cell.angle_gamma   90.00
#
_symmetry.space_group_name_H-M   'P 1'
#
loop_
_entity.id
_entity.type
_entity.pdbx_description
1 polymer ?
#
loop_
_entity_poly.entity_id
_entity_poly.type
_entity_poly.pdbx_seq_one_letter_code
_entity_poly.pdbx_strand_id
1 'polypeptide(L)'
;MNVNLKRSTIDPRMSRTLPFQRSPQATRARLGKAQLLPIPRAVADELALAAHMSLAALRSGSSDIAPARHITEAMYLAKFLAEAGHGDFSHDELLQADRTMGAVFDTGHACGSWSLPADDFDRLAAIVSLYDHQLRRASLGALSVASERLERFKAGEPYQPMQARKSAPL
;
A
#
# COMPACT_ATOMS: atom_id res chain seq x y z
N MET A 1 -39.52 -30.79 72.24
CA MET A 1 -38.44 -31.29 71.40
C MET A 1 -38.28 -30.33 70.25
N ASN A 2 -37.30 -29.43 70.32
CA ASN A 2 -37.04 -28.39 69.36
C ASN A 2 -35.86 -28.84 68.49
N VAL A 3 -36.12 -29.10 67.21
CA VAL A 3 -35.07 -29.47 66.24
C VAL A 3 -34.65 -28.20 65.50
N ASN A 4 -33.45 -27.74 65.79
CA ASN A 4 -32.84 -26.58 65.24
C ASN A 4 -32.18 -26.92 63.89
N LEU A 5 -32.81 -26.57 62.74
CA LEU A 5 -32.21 -26.73 61.42
C LEU A 5 -31.26 -25.54 61.15
N LYS A 6 -29.96 -25.80 61.20
CA LYS A 6 -28.94 -24.88 60.74
C LYS A 6 -29.03 -24.74 59.21
N ARG A 7 -29.46 -23.60 58.70
CA ARG A 7 -29.32 -23.23 57.28
C ARG A 7 -27.88 -22.89 57.01
N SER A 8 -27.22 -23.74 56.20
CA SER A 8 -25.92 -23.48 55.60
C SER A 8 -26.08 -22.44 54.50
N THR A 9 -25.57 -21.24 54.74
CA THR A 9 -25.52 -20.15 53.74
C THR A 9 -24.31 -20.43 52.84
N ILE A 10 -24.54 -20.94 51.63
CA ILE A 10 -23.53 -21.03 50.58
C ILE A 10 -23.39 -19.65 49.99
N ASP A 11 -22.22 -19.01 50.21
CA ASP A 11 -21.84 -17.72 49.67
C ASP A 11 -21.33 -17.91 48.22
N PRO A 12 -22.06 -17.48 47.17
CA PRO A 12 -21.58 -17.63 45.80
C PRO A 12 -20.76 -16.40 45.41
N ARG A 13 -19.57 -16.23 46.00
CA ARG A 13 -18.56 -15.36 45.40
C ARG A 13 -17.92 -16.08 44.21
N MET A 14 -18.68 -16.26 43.15
CA MET A 14 -18.11 -16.47 41.84
C MET A 14 -17.37 -15.21 41.41
N SER A 15 -16.06 -15.25 41.57
CA SER A 15 -15.15 -14.29 40.97
C SER A 15 -15.36 -14.34 39.46
N ARG A 16 -16.22 -13.46 38.92
CA ARG A 16 -16.28 -13.17 37.50
C ARG A 16 -14.96 -12.50 37.14
N THR A 17 -14.02 -13.27 36.60
CA THR A 17 -12.89 -12.74 35.87
C THR A 17 -13.43 -11.98 34.67
N LEU A 18 -13.56 -10.64 34.82
CA LEU A 18 -13.89 -9.76 33.70
C LEU A 18 -12.87 -9.98 32.60
N PRO A 19 -13.31 -10.15 31.33
CA PRO A 19 -12.36 -10.27 30.23
C PRO A 19 -11.48 -9.03 30.24
N PHE A 20 -10.18 -9.25 30.18
CA PHE A 20 -9.13 -8.23 30.24
C PHE A 20 -9.43 -7.15 29.18
N GLN A 21 -10.05 -6.05 29.58
CA GLN A 21 -10.26 -4.92 28.69
C GLN A 21 -8.90 -4.29 28.39
N ARG A 22 -8.38 -4.59 27.20
CA ARG A 22 -7.12 -4.02 26.73
C ARG A 22 -7.25 -2.51 26.66
N SER A 23 -6.35 -1.79 27.34
CA SER A 23 -6.39 -0.34 27.34
C SER A 23 -6.25 0.21 25.90
N PRO A 24 -6.90 1.34 25.57
CA PRO A 24 -6.77 1.99 24.25
C PRO A 24 -5.31 2.30 23.88
N GLN A 25 -4.47 2.58 24.87
CA GLN A 25 -3.03 2.81 24.68
C GLN A 25 -2.29 1.54 24.26
N ALA A 26 -2.60 0.38 24.84
CA ALA A 26 -1.99 -0.89 24.43
C ALA A 26 -2.40 -1.30 22.99
N THR A 27 -3.61 -0.96 22.60
CA THR A 27 -4.09 -1.19 21.23
C THR A 27 -3.38 -0.26 20.24
N ARG A 28 -3.24 1.04 20.53
CA ARG A 28 -2.48 2.00 19.72
C ARG A 28 -1.01 1.63 19.59
N ALA A 29 -0.36 1.20 20.68
CA ALA A 29 1.03 0.78 20.65
C ALA A 29 1.24 -0.49 19.79
N ARG A 30 0.28 -1.43 19.77
CA ARG A 30 0.33 -2.62 18.92
C ARG A 30 0.12 -2.29 17.45
N LEU A 31 -0.82 -1.39 17.11
CA LEU A 31 -1.01 -0.89 15.76
C LEU A 31 0.24 -0.17 15.25
N GLY A 32 0.87 0.68 16.08
CA GLY A 32 2.13 1.33 15.74
C GLY A 32 3.27 0.35 15.48
N LYS A 33 3.38 -0.74 16.25
CA LYS A 33 4.36 -1.80 16.01
C LYS A 33 4.04 -2.58 14.73
N ALA A 34 2.78 -2.89 14.44
CA ALA A 34 2.38 -3.60 13.23
C ALA A 34 2.75 -2.81 11.97
N GLN A 35 2.65 -1.49 12.00
CA GLN A 35 3.03 -0.62 10.89
C GLN A 35 4.55 -0.65 10.58
N LEU A 36 5.37 -0.98 11.56
CA LEU A 36 6.83 -1.10 11.37
C LEU A 36 7.26 -2.45 10.78
N LEU A 37 6.35 -3.43 10.74
CA LEU A 37 6.64 -4.72 10.16
C LEU A 37 6.77 -4.62 8.64
N PRO A 38 7.59 -5.48 8.01
CA PRO A 38 7.62 -5.61 6.56
C PRO A 38 6.24 -5.97 6.01
N ILE A 39 5.98 -5.60 4.77
CA ILE A 39 4.80 -6.05 4.05
C ILE A 39 4.80 -7.58 4.03
N PRO A 40 3.67 -8.26 4.35
CA PRO A 40 3.59 -9.72 4.25
C PRO A 40 3.99 -10.18 2.85
N ARG A 41 4.87 -11.18 2.77
CA ARG A 41 5.46 -11.61 1.50
C ARG A 41 4.40 -11.97 0.45
N ALA A 42 3.34 -12.66 0.86
CA ALA A 42 2.25 -13.01 -0.06
C ALA A 42 1.59 -11.77 -0.68
N VAL A 43 1.40 -10.69 0.10
CA VAL A 43 0.84 -9.42 -0.38
C VAL A 43 1.82 -8.71 -1.31
N ALA A 44 3.11 -8.68 -0.97
CA ALA A 44 4.14 -8.08 -1.81
C ALA A 44 4.25 -8.81 -3.15
N ASP A 45 4.27 -10.15 -3.14
CA ASP A 45 4.35 -10.98 -4.34
C ASP A 45 3.10 -10.83 -5.22
N GLU A 46 1.90 -10.72 -4.62
CA GLU A 46 0.64 -10.49 -5.35
C GLU A 46 0.64 -9.12 -6.06
N LEU A 47 1.00 -8.06 -5.35
CA LEU A 47 1.07 -6.70 -5.93
C LEU A 47 2.13 -6.60 -7.03
N ALA A 48 3.30 -7.19 -6.82
CA ALA A 48 4.36 -7.22 -7.82
C ALA A 48 3.93 -8.00 -9.06
N LEU A 49 3.35 -9.19 -8.88
CA LEU A 49 2.85 -10.01 -9.98
C LEU A 49 1.79 -9.26 -10.79
N ALA A 50 0.82 -8.62 -10.13
CA ALA A 50 -0.21 -7.84 -10.81
C ALA A 50 0.39 -6.73 -11.68
N ALA A 51 1.43 -6.03 -11.19
CA ALA A 51 2.11 -5.00 -11.96
C ALA A 51 2.87 -5.58 -13.17
N HIS A 52 3.63 -6.67 -12.99
CA HIS A 52 4.33 -7.33 -14.10
C HIS A 52 3.38 -7.89 -15.15
N MET A 53 2.26 -8.50 -14.75
CA MET A 53 1.24 -9.01 -15.66
C MET A 53 0.56 -7.88 -16.43
N SER A 54 0.29 -6.75 -15.77
CA SER A 54 -0.29 -5.58 -16.42
C SER A 54 0.66 -4.97 -17.44
N LEU A 55 1.96 -4.90 -17.14
CA LEU A 55 2.97 -4.44 -18.08
C LEU A 55 3.08 -5.36 -19.31
N ALA A 56 3.05 -6.67 -19.10
CA ALA A 56 3.05 -7.64 -20.18
C ALA A 56 1.79 -7.53 -21.06
N ALA A 57 0.62 -7.30 -20.45
CA ALA A 57 -0.62 -7.08 -21.19
C ALA A 57 -0.56 -5.81 -22.06
N LEU A 58 -0.02 -4.70 -21.55
CA LEU A 58 0.18 -3.48 -22.33
C LEU A 58 1.19 -3.65 -23.47
N ARG A 59 2.22 -4.47 -23.28
CA ARG A 59 3.17 -4.79 -24.34
C ARG A 59 2.51 -5.54 -25.50
N SER A 60 1.59 -6.43 -25.19
CA SER A 60 0.88 -7.24 -26.18
C SER A 60 -0.31 -6.52 -26.81
N GLY A 61 -0.72 -5.41 -26.25
CA GLY A 61 -1.99 -4.75 -26.55
C GLY A 61 -3.17 -5.38 -25.81
N SER A 62 -3.86 -4.58 -25.00
CA SER A 62 -5.03 -5.01 -24.21
C SER A 62 -6.28 -4.36 -24.74
N SER A 63 -7.39 -5.09 -24.74
CA SER A 63 -8.73 -4.54 -24.97
C SER A 63 -9.37 -3.99 -23.68
N ASP A 64 -8.72 -4.23 -22.53
CA ASP A 64 -9.15 -3.75 -21.21
C ASP A 64 -8.23 -2.63 -20.71
N ILE A 65 -8.83 -1.59 -20.15
CA ILE A 65 -8.15 -0.45 -19.54
C ILE A 65 -7.45 -0.79 -18.21
N ALA A 66 -7.84 -1.88 -17.54
CA ALA A 66 -7.35 -2.23 -16.21
C ALA A 66 -5.82 -2.34 -16.14
N PRO A 67 -5.10 -2.96 -17.10
CA PRO A 67 -3.63 -2.97 -17.09
C PRO A 67 -3.01 -1.58 -17.09
N ALA A 68 -3.55 -0.63 -17.87
CA ALA A 68 -3.06 0.75 -17.90
C ALA A 68 -3.24 1.45 -16.55
N ARG A 69 -4.39 1.27 -15.92
CA ARG A 69 -4.66 1.80 -14.57
C ARG A 69 -3.71 1.21 -13.53
N HIS A 70 -3.49 -0.11 -13.54
CA HIS A 70 -2.59 -0.76 -12.59
C HIS A 70 -1.14 -0.28 -12.73
N ILE A 71 -0.65 -0.09 -13.96
CA ILE A 71 0.71 0.45 -14.17
C ILE A 71 0.81 1.88 -13.66
N THR A 72 -0.20 2.72 -13.91
CA THR A 72 -0.23 4.09 -13.40
C THR A 72 -0.23 4.11 -11.86
N GLU A 73 -1.04 3.27 -11.21
CA GLU A 73 -1.07 3.16 -9.76
C GLU A 73 0.28 2.67 -9.20
N ALA A 74 0.88 1.63 -9.79
CA ALA A 74 2.18 1.11 -9.38
C ALA A 74 3.29 2.18 -9.52
N MET A 75 3.27 2.97 -10.59
CA MET A 75 4.20 4.07 -10.82
C MET A 75 4.12 5.15 -9.72
N TYR A 76 2.92 5.60 -9.36
CA TYR A 76 2.74 6.57 -8.29
C TYR A 76 3.06 5.99 -6.92
N LEU A 77 2.70 4.71 -6.65
CA LEU A 77 3.09 4.03 -5.41
C LEU A 77 4.61 3.92 -5.30
N ALA A 78 5.30 3.54 -6.40
CA ALA A 78 6.76 3.50 -6.43
C ALA A 78 7.37 4.86 -6.10
N LYS A 79 6.81 5.94 -6.63
CA LYS A 79 7.24 7.31 -6.31
C LYS A 79 7.06 7.65 -4.83
N PHE A 80 5.89 7.37 -4.27
CA PHE A 80 5.61 7.66 -2.86
C PHE A 80 6.46 6.82 -1.91
N LEU A 81 6.75 5.56 -2.26
CA LEU A 81 7.68 4.71 -1.52
C LEU A 81 9.13 5.21 -1.62
N ALA A 82 9.57 5.68 -2.78
CA ALA A 82 10.89 6.30 -2.92
C ALA A 82 11.04 7.54 -2.04
N GLU A 83 10.03 8.41 -2.00
CA GLU A 83 10.00 9.58 -1.11
C GLU A 83 9.99 9.20 0.39
N ALA A 84 9.49 8.02 0.73
CA ALA A 84 9.56 7.45 2.07
C ALA A 84 10.93 6.81 2.39
N GLY A 85 11.90 6.85 1.45
CA GLY A 85 13.26 6.34 1.63
C GLY A 85 13.48 4.91 1.13
N HIS A 86 12.59 4.39 0.30
CA HIS A 86 12.70 3.06 -0.30
C HIS A 86 13.14 3.13 -1.76
N GLY A 87 14.39 3.50 -2.00
CA GLY A 87 14.99 3.61 -3.34
C GLY A 87 14.88 5.01 -3.94
N ASP A 88 15.38 5.16 -5.15
CA ASP A 88 15.44 6.43 -5.87
C ASP A 88 14.49 6.40 -7.05
N PHE A 89 13.65 7.40 -7.15
CA PHE A 89 12.75 7.64 -8.26
C PHE A 89 12.53 9.15 -8.37
N SER A 90 13.17 9.77 -9.34
CA SER A 90 13.14 11.22 -9.51
C SER A 90 11.75 11.72 -9.93
N HIS A 91 11.53 13.03 -9.79
CA HIS A 91 10.30 13.65 -10.27
C HIS A 91 10.25 13.70 -11.81
N ASP A 92 11.39 13.88 -12.46
CA ASP A 92 11.48 13.93 -13.93
C ASP A 92 11.16 12.56 -14.56
N GLU A 93 11.65 11.47 -13.95
CA GLU A 93 11.28 10.11 -14.35
C GLU A 93 9.79 9.85 -14.22
N LEU A 94 9.18 10.30 -13.10
CA LEU A 94 7.74 10.23 -12.93
C LEU A 94 6.99 10.99 -14.02
N LEU A 95 7.37 12.24 -14.31
CA LEU A 95 6.73 13.05 -15.36
C LEU A 95 6.84 12.42 -16.74
N GLN A 96 7.97 11.79 -17.05
CA GLN A 96 8.15 11.09 -18.32
C GLN A 96 7.25 9.87 -18.41
N ALA A 97 7.19 9.06 -17.35
CA ALA A 97 6.32 7.89 -17.29
C ALA A 97 4.84 8.29 -17.35
N ASP A 98 4.46 9.37 -16.67
CA ASP A 98 3.09 9.91 -16.69
C ASP A 98 2.66 10.37 -18.10
N ARG A 99 3.55 11.03 -18.85
CA ARG A 99 3.29 11.39 -20.26
C ARG A 99 3.12 10.15 -21.14
N THR A 100 3.95 9.14 -20.94
CA THR A 100 3.81 7.85 -21.66
C THR A 100 2.46 7.21 -21.37
N MET A 101 2.06 7.14 -20.08
CA MET A 101 0.76 6.58 -19.72
C MET A 101 -0.40 7.43 -20.24
N GLY A 102 -0.27 8.76 -20.23
CA GLY A 102 -1.25 9.67 -20.86
C GLY A 102 -1.48 9.32 -22.33
N ALA A 103 -0.40 9.14 -23.11
CA ALA A 103 -0.51 8.74 -24.52
C ALA A 103 -1.16 7.36 -24.69
N VAL A 104 -0.88 6.41 -23.78
CA VAL A 104 -1.54 5.07 -23.78
C VAL A 104 -3.05 5.22 -23.54
N PHE A 105 -3.46 6.08 -22.60
CA PHE A 105 -4.87 6.36 -22.34
C PHE A 105 -5.55 7.04 -23.52
N ASP A 106 -4.93 8.07 -24.09
CA ASP A 106 -5.48 8.80 -25.24
C ASP A 106 -5.71 7.87 -26.44
N THR A 107 -4.70 7.05 -26.76
CA THR A 107 -4.77 6.06 -27.83
C THR A 107 -5.82 4.99 -27.52
N GLY A 108 -5.83 4.47 -26.28
CA GLY A 108 -6.78 3.45 -25.86
C GLY A 108 -8.23 3.92 -25.93
N HIS A 109 -8.50 5.15 -25.55
CA HIS A 109 -9.84 5.74 -25.66
C HIS A 109 -10.25 5.98 -27.13
N ALA A 110 -9.31 6.30 -28.00
CA ALA A 110 -9.59 6.52 -29.42
C ALA A 110 -9.83 5.24 -30.21
N CYS A 111 -9.09 4.16 -29.94
CA CYS A 111 -9.14 2.93 -30.74
C CYS A 111 -9.61 1.67 -30.00
N GLY A 112 -9.87 1.76 -28.68
CA GLY A 112 -10.32 0.61 -27.88
C GLY A 112 -9.20 -0.42 -27.58
N SER A 113 -7.94 -0.05 -27.80
CA SER A 113 -6.79 -0.89 -27.53
C SER A 113 -5.71 -0.13 -26.78
N TRP A 114 -5.37 -0.60 -25.58
CA TRP A 114 -4.36 -0.01 -24.72
C TRP A 114 -3.03 -0.76 -24.95
N SER A 115 -2.10 -0.10 -25.57
CA SER A 115 -0.78 -0.67 -25.87
C SER A 115 0.33 0.31 -25.53
N LEU A 116 1.44 -0.23 -25.05
CA LEU A 116 2.64 0.52 -24.74
C LEU A 116 3.56 0.57 -25.95
N PRO A 117 4.05 1.76 -26.38
CA PRO A 117 5.08 1.85 -27.41
C PRO A 117 6.34 1.09 -27.01
N ALA A 118 6.98 0.42 -27.98
CA ALA A 118 8.15 -0.40 -27.73
C ALA A 118 9.30 0.39 -27.07
N ASP A 119 9.50 1.64 -27.49
CA ASP A 119 10.56 2.52 -26.99
C ASP A 119 10.36 2.94 -25.52
N ASP A 120 9.14 2.90 -25.02
CA ASP A 120 8.80 3.27 -23.64
C ASP A 120 8.73 2.07 -22.69
N PHE A 121 8.75 0.84 -23.24
CA PHE A 121 8.62 -0.38 -22.44
C PHE A 121 9.71 -0.50 -21.38
N ASP A 122 10.96 -0.30 -21.74
CA ASP A 122 12.10 -0.49 -20.82
C ASP A 122 12.04 0.49 -19.63
N ARG A 123 11.57 1.71 -19.88
CA ARG A 123 11.36 2.70 -18.81
C ARG A 123 10.32 2.24 -17.80
N LEU A 124 9.15 1.80 -18.26
CA LEU A 124 8.11 1.31 -17.37
C LEU A 124 8.48 -0.03 -16.72
N ALA A 125 9.23 -0.89 -17.41
CA ALA A 125 9.76 -2.12 -16.84
C ALA A 125 10.73 -1.83 -15.67
N ALA A 126 11.57 -0.81 -15.80
CA ALA A 126 12.45 -0.37 -14.71
C ALA A 126 11.65 0.13 -13.49
N ILE A 127 10.59 0.91 -13.72
CA ILE A 127 9.72 1.39 -12.63
C ILE A 127 8.97 0.23 -11.94
N VAL A 128 8.44 -0.72 -12.70
CA VAL A 128 7.77 -1.91 -12.14
C VAL A 128 8.76 -2.77 -11.36
N SER A 129 9.99 -2.91 -11.84
CA SER A 129 11.05 -3.62 -11.12
C SER A 129 11.46 -2.91 -9.83
N LEU A 130 11.53 -1.57 -9.85
CA LEU A 130 11.75 -0.77 -8.65
C LEU A 130 10.60 -0.97 -7.64
N TYR A 131 9.36 -0.93 -8.10
CA TYR A 131 8.18 -1.16 -7.25
C TYR A 131 8.20 -2.53 -6.59
N ASP A 132 8.47 -3.61 -7.34
CA ASP A 132 8.65 -4.96 -6.79
C ASP A 132 9.74 -4.98 -5.69
N HIS A 133 10.89 -4.37 -5.96
CA HIS A 133 11.98 -4.29 -4.99
C HIS A 133 11.59 -3.50 -3.72
N GLN A 134 10.85 -2.41 -3.88
CA GLN A 134 10.33 -1.60 -2.78
C GLN A 134 9.35 -2.39 -1.90
N LEU A 135 8.41 -3.12 -2.52
CA LEU A 135 7.43 -3.95 -1.80
C LEU A 135 8.08 -4.99 -0.88
N ARG A 136 9.24 -5.54 -1.28
CA ARG A 136 9.99 -6.52 -0.48
C ARG A 136 10.73 -5.92 0.71
N ARG A 137 10.93 -4.60 0.75
CA ARG A 137 11.76 -3.89 1.73
C ARG A 137 11.00 -2.86 2.56
N ALA A 138 9.89 -2.37 2.05
CA ALA A 138 9.09 -1.37 2.73
C ALA A 138 8.34 -1.95 3.92
N SER A 139 8.04 -1.10 4.89
CA SER A 139 7.14 -1.45 5.98
C SER A 139 5.68 -1.33 5.55
N LEU A 140 4.81 -2.06 6.25
CA LEU A 140 3.36 -1.95 6.05
C LEU A 140 2.87 -0.50 6.22
N GLY A 141 3.46 0.24 7.17
CA GLY A 141 3.14 1.66 7.38
C GLY A 141 3.56 2.55 6.21
N ALA A 142 4.72 2.30 5.59
CA ALA A 142 5.13 3.05 4.40
C ALA A 142 4.18 2.80 3.23
N LEU A 143 3.77 1.55 3.00
CA LEU A 143 2.79 1.22 1.97
C LEU A 143 1.42 1.86 2.26
N SER A 144 0.95 1.83 3.52
CA SER A 144 -0.32 2.46 3.92
C SER A 144 -0.30 3.96 3.61
N VAL A 145 0.76 4.67 3.99
CA VAL A 145 0.91 6.11 3.69
C VAL A 145 0.97 6.37 2.18
N ALA A 146 1.70 5.54 1.43
CA ALA A 146 1.76 5.65 -0.02
C ALA A 146 0.38 5.45 -0.67
N SER A 147 -0.38 4.45 -0.21
CA SER A 147 -1.74 4.19 -0.69
C SER A 147 -2.71 5.32 -0.36
N GLU A 148 -2.65 5.87 0.86
CA GLU A 148 -3.48 7.02 1.24
C GLU A 148 -3.19 8.26 0.36
N ARG A 149 -1.91 8.49 0.04
CA ARG A 149 -1.51 9.58 -0.86
C ARG A 149 -2.03 9.36 -2.28
N LEU A 150 -1.98 8.11 -2.77
CA LEU A 150 -2.53 7.76 -4.07
C LEU A 150 -4.04 8.01 -4.13
N GLU A 151 -4.78 7.62 -3.10
CA GLU A 151 -6.23 7.86 -3.05
C GLU A 151 -6.58 9.36 -3.02
N ARG A 152 -5.83 10.18 -2.28
CA ARG A 152 -6.00 11.63 -2.32
C ARG A 152 -5.70 12.22 -3.70
N PHE A 153 -4.62 11.76 -4.34
CA PHE A 153 -4.28 12.18 -5.69
C PHE A 153 -5.38 11.80 -6.69
N LYS A 154 -5.92 10.59 -6.61
CA LYS A 154 -7.07 10.14 -7.41
C LYS A 154 -8.34 10.96 -7.15
N ALA A 155 -8.50 11.49 -5.94
CA ALA A 155 -9.58 12.40 -5.57
C ALA A 155 -9.38 13.84 -6.08
N GLY A 156 -8.27 14.13 -6.78
CA GLY A 156 -7.97 15.44 -7.38
C GLY A 156 -7.14 16.36 -6.49
N GLU A 157 -6.59 15.87 -5.37
CA GLU A 157 -5.62 16.65 -4.62
C GLU A 157 -4.32 16.81 -5.42
N PRO A 158 -3.69 18.01 -5.42
CA PRO A 158 -2.45 18.21 -6.14
C PRO A 158 -1.33 17.32 -5.56
N TYR A 159 -0.44 16.84 -6.44
CA TYR A 159 0.74 16.14 -6.01
C TYR A 159 1.58 17.00 -5.07
N GLN A 160 1.84 16.50 -3.88
CA GLN A 160 2.70 17.13 -2.89
C GLN A 160 3.90 16.22 -2.60
N PRO A 161 5.13 16.62 -2.98
CA PRO A 161 6.32 15.85 -2.61
C PRO A 161 6.45 15.80 -1.09
N MET A 162 6.83 14.64 -0.57
CA MET A 162 7.12 14.51 0.86
C MET A 162 8.38 15.31 1.16
N GLN A 163 8.27 16.32 2.02
CA GLN A 163 9.44 17.08 2.45
C GLN A 163 10.40 16.12 3.15
N ALA A 164 11.62 15.98 2.61
CA ALA A 164 12.67 15.23 3.26
C ALA A 164 12.79 15.76 4.71
N ARG A 165 12.62 14.88 5.70
CA ARG A 165 12.92 15.22 7.08
C ARG A 165 14.34 15.75 7.10
N LYS A 166 14.50 17.06 7.28
CA LYS A 166 15.82 17.65 7.60
C LYS A 166 16.33 16.90 8.81
N SER A 167 17.32 16.06 8.60
CA SER A 167 18.11 15.49 9.70
C SER A 167 18.62 16.69 10.49
N ALA A 168 18.20 16.81 11.75
CA ALA A 168 18.76 17.80 12.64
C ALA A 168 20.26 17.53 12.71
N PRO A 169 21.13 18.54 12.57
CA PRO A 169 22.55 18.36 12.77
C PRO A 169 22.76 17.98 14.25
N LEU A 170 23.60 16.96 14.48
CA LEU A 170 24.09 16.54 15.79
C LEU A 170 24.94 17.63 16.41
#